data_9522c3c851aeb59c95300bc8f9340b39
#
_entry.id   9522c3c851aeb59c95300bc8f9340b39
#
_cell.length_a   1.000
_cell.length_b   1.000
_cell.length_c   1.000
_cell.angle_alpha   90.00
_cell.angle_beta   90.00
_cell.angle_gamma   90.00
#
_symmetry.space_group_name_H-M   'P 1'
#
loop_
_entity.id
_entity.type
_entity.pdbx_description
1 polymer ?
#
loop_
_entity_poly.entity_id
_entity_poly.type
_entity_poly.pdbx_seq_one_letter_code
_entity_poly.pdbx_strand_id
1 'polypeptide(L)'
;MDMASILIAILFYFATLIFVVGLFYRINTYARTPAPLKIPTTPAPTTQTGVVLRMAREVVFFESLFKANLWTWAAGWLFHASLLLVLMRHLRYFTDPVWGWVELIQPFGMYAGITMLLGLCGLWARRLFVERIRYISTPSDHLMLLLLIGIAASGLVMKFLAHTDVIAVKNFFLGWMQLSVMPLPADFILYFHLLSVVALLAIFPISKLLHAPGVFFSPSRNQADNPREKRHIAPWATKLEK
;
A
#
# COMPACT_ATOMS: atom_id res chain seq x y z
N MET A 1 -28.25 -17.12 -8.49
CA MET A 1 -26.97 -16.39 -8.57
C MET A 1 -26.94 -15.62 -9.87
N ASP A 2 -26.64 -14.34 -9.82
CA ASP A 2 -26.47 -13.53 -11.02
C ASP A 2 -25.04 -13.70 -11.60
N MET A 3 -24.94 -13.58 -12.91
CA MET A 3 -23.68 -13.76 -13.64
C MET A 3 -22.60 -12.76 -13.20
N ALA A 4 -23.01 -11.54 -12.85
CA ALA A 4 -22.09 -10.48 -12.42
C ALA A 4 -21.38 -10.83 -11.10
N SER A 5 -22.11 -11.35 -10.11
CA SER A 5 -21.52 -11.79 -8.83
C SER A 5 -20.51 -12.91 -9.01
N ILE A 6 -20.81 -13.89 -9.91
CA ILE A 6 -19.88 -14.97 -10.23
C ILE A 6 -18.61 -14.43 -10.88
N LEU A 7 -18.75 -13.53 -11.85
CA LEU A 7 -17.62 -12.93 -12.55
C LEU A 7 -16.71 -12.14 -11.59
N ILE A 8 -17.31 -11.31 -10.73
CA ILE A 8 -16.55 -10.55 -9.71
C ILE A 8 -15.81 -11.50 -8.75
N ALA A 9 -16.46 -12.57 -8.28
CA ALA A 9 -15.81 -13.54 -7.40
C ALA A 9 -14.58 -14.20 -8.06
N ILE A 10 -14.72 -14.62 -9.32
CA ILE A 10 -13.61 -15.20 -10.10
C ILE A 10 -12.48 -14.20 -10.27
N LEU A 11 -12.79 -12.96 -10.65
CA LEU A 11 -11.77 -11.90 -10.79
C LEU A 11 -11.03 -11.64 -9.49
N PHE A 12 -11.72 -11.62 -8.33
CA PHE A 12 -11.07 -11.48 -7.03
C PHE A 12 -10.15 -12.66 -6.70
N TYR A 13 -10.51 -13.91 -7.01
CA TYR A 13 -9.61 -15.06 -6.80
C TYR A 13 -8.33 -14.90 -7.62
N PHE A 14 -8.45 -14.61 -8.92
CA PHE A 14 -7.29 -14.41 -9.78
C PHE A 14 -6.43 -13.22 -9.35
N ALA A 15 -7.04 -12.08 -9.06
CA ALA A 15 -6.32 -10.88 -8.64
C ALA A 15 -5.60 -11.10 -7.30
N THR A 16 -6.23 -11.78 -6.34
CA THR A 16 -5.62 -12.14 -5.06
C THR A 16 -4.45 -13.10 -5.26
N LEU A 17 -4.58 -14.09 -6.12
CA LEU A 17 -3.49 -15.01 -6.46
C LEU A 17 -2.30 -14.25 -7.07
N ILE A 18 -2.55 -13.40 -8.08
CA ILE A 18 -1.52 -12.56 -8.71
C ILE A 18 -0.84 -11.67 -7.67
N PHE A 19 -1.63 -11.02 -6.80
CA PHE A 19 -1.12 -10.16 -5.74
C PHE A 19 -0.20 -10.93 -4.79
N VAL A 20 -0.67 -12.03 -4.22
CA VAL A 20 0.07 -12.80 -3.21
C VAL A 20 1.35 -13.41 -3.81
N VAL A 21 1.23 -14.11 -4.94
CA VAL A 21 2.38 -14.75 -5.59
C VAL A 21 3.37 -13.70 -6.10
N GLY A 22 2.87 -12.66 -6.75
CA GLY A 22 3.71 -11.58 -7.28
C GLY A 22 4.43 -10.80 -6.18
N LEU A 23 3.73 -10.47 -5.09
CA LEU A 23 4.32 -9.78 -3.93
C LEU A 23 5.39 -10.64 -3.27
N PHE A 24 5.11 -11.92 -3.02
CA PHE A 24 6.07 -12.87 -2.46
C PHE A 24 7.31 -13.00 -3.34
N TYR A 25 7.13 -13.13 -4.65
CA TYR A 25 8.23 -13.17 -5.61
C TYR A 25 9.11 -11.92 -5.52
N ARG A 26 8.52 -10.73 -5.46
CA ARG A 26 9.25 -9.46 -5.36
C ARG A 26 9.99 -9.30 -4.03
N ILE A 27 9.35 -9.65 -2.92
CA ILE A 27 10.00 -9.64 -1.60
C ILE A 27 11.19 -10.61 -1.59
N ASN A 28 11.03 -11.82 -2.12
CA ASN A 28 12.12 -12.79 -2.23
C ASN A 28 13.27 -12.28 -3.12
N THR A 29 12.94 -11.59 -4.23
CA THR A 29 13.94 -10.94 -5.08
C THR A 29 14.72 -9.88 -4.29
N TYR A 30 14.03 -9.00 -3.55
CA TYR A 30 14.70 -7.99 -2.72
C TYR A 30 15.57 -8.62 -1.63
N ALA A 31 15.09 -9.65 -0.95
CA ALA A 31 15.82 -10.34 0.11
C ALA A 31 17.10 -11.05 -0.40
N ARG A 32 17.08 -11.54 -1.64
CA ARG A 32 18.22 -12.22 -2.27
C ARG A 32 19.19 -11.30 -2.99
N THR A 33 18.77 -10.05 -3.28
CA THR A 33 19.65 -9.09 -3.95
C THR A 33 20.69 -8.59 -2.96
N PRO A 34 22.00 -8.84 -3.20
CA PRO A 34 23.06 -8.41 -2.32
C PRO A 34 23.19 -6.88 -2.34
N ALA A 35 23.42 -6.28 -1.19
CA ALA A 35 23.86 -4.88 -1.13
C ALA A 35 25.31 -4.80 -1.66
N PRO A 36 25.56 -4.04 -2.73
CA PRO A 36 26.89 -3.99 -3.35
C PRO A 36 27.93 -3.35 -2.44
N LEU A 37 27.48 -2.46 -1.55
CA LEU A 37 28.33 -1.76 -0.59
C LEU A 37 27.76 -1.96 0.82
N LYS A 38 28.62 -2.37 1.76
CA LYS A 38 28.25 -2.55 3.18
C LYS A 38 28.50 -1.30 4.03
N ILE A 39 28.58 -0.16 3.39
CA ILE A 39 28.73 1.16 4.00
C ILE A 39 27.51 1.99 3.62
N PRO A 40 26.80 2.61 4.57
CA PRO A 40 25.66 3.48 4.24
C PRO A 40 26.14 4.69 3.44
N THR A 41 25.41 5.03 2.39
CA THR A 41 25.72 6.19 1.52
C THR A 41 25.20 7.52 2.08
N THR A 42 24.44 7.49 3.17
CA THR A 42 23.90 8.65 3.89
C THR A 42 24.18 8.47 5.36
N PRO A 43 24.23 9.57 6.16
CA PRO A 43 24.41 9.46 7.60
C PRO A 43 23.46 8.43 8.23
N ALA A 44 24.01 7.47 8.96
CA ALA A 44 23.28 6.35 9.54
C ALA A 44 23.70 6.11 10.99
N PRO A 45 22.83 5.47 11.79
CA PRO A 45 23.17 5.05 13.15
C PRO A 45 24.32 4.04 13.14
N THR A 46 25.18 4.11 14.15
CA THR A 46 26.30 3.17 14.33
C THR A 46 25.84 1.81 14.89
N THR A 47 24.65 1.75 15.51
CA THR A 47 24.12 0.54 16.16
C THR A 47 22.91 -0.03 15.43
N GLN A 48 22.68 -1.34 15.54
CA GLN A 48 21.50 -2.00 14.97
C GLN A 48 20.18 -1.47 15.59
N THR A 49 20.16 -1.21 16.90
CA THR A 49 19.00 -0.60 17.55
C THR A 49 18.68 0.78 16.96
N GLY A 50 19.72 1.58 16.70
CA GLY A 50 19.57 2.87 16.02
C GLY A 50 18.99 2.72 14.61
N VAL A 51 19.38 1.68 13.87
CA VAL A 51 18.82 1.38 12.54
C VAL A 51 17.34 1.03 12.65
N VAL A 52 16.93 0.17 13.60
CA VAL A 52 15.53 -0.20 13.81
C VAL A 52 14.70 1.04 14.16
N LEU A 53 15.18 1.90 15.06
CA LEU A 53 14.49 3.14 15.41
C LEU A 53 14.39 4.11 14.22
N ARG A 54 15.45 4.21 13.40
CA ARG A 54 15.41 4.97 12.15
C ARG A 54 14.34 4.43 11.21
N MET A 55 14.31 3.11 10.99
CA MET A 55 13.30 2.47 10.13
C MET A 55 11.88 2.71 10.65
N ALA A 56 11.66 2.61 11.95
CA ALA A 56 10.37 2.92 12.56
C ALA A 56 9.93 4.36 12.28
N ARG A 57 10.84 5.35 12.42
CA ARG A 57 10.53 6.75 12.11
C ARG A 57 10.27 6.98 10.62
N GLU A 58 11.00 6.27 9.74
CA GLU A 58 10.76 6.36 8.29
C GLU A 58 9.39 5.79 7.90
N VAL A 59 8.97 4.68 8.50
CA VAL A 59 7.70 4.03 8.18
C VAL A 59 6.51 4.79 8.80
N VAL A 60 6.64 5.26 10.05
CA VAL A 60 5.52 5.89 10.77
C VAL A 60 5.39 7.37 10.41
N PHE A 61 6.50 8.10 10.35
CA PHE A 61 6.49 9.56 10.21
C PHE A 61 7.04 10.06 8.87
N PHE A 62 7.57 9.17 8.03
CA PHE A 62 8.21 9.54 6.76
C PHE A 62 9.30 10.61 6.98
N GLU A 63 10.16 10.41 7.99
CA GLU A 63 11.10 11.40 8.52
C GLU A 63 11.96 12.04 7.42
N SER A 64 12.47 11.25 6.49
CA SER A 64 13.27 11.78 5.38
C SER A 64 12.46 12.66 4.44
N LEU A 65 11.20 12.32 4.19
CA LEU A 65 10.32 13.14 3.36
C LEU A 65 9.92 14.43 4.08
N PHE A 66 9.69 14.37 5.39
CA PHE A 66 9.45 15.55 6.24
C PHE A 66 10.59 16.55 6.13
N LYS A 67 11.85 16.07 6.25
CA LYS A 67 13.05 16.91 6.13
C LYS A 67 13.27 17.45 4.72
N ALA A 68 12.83 16.73 3.70
CA ALA A 68 13.05 17.10 2.30
C ALA A 68 12.00 18.07 1.75
N ASN A 69 10.70 17.84 2.03
CA ASN A 69 9.62 18.66 1.50
C ASN A 69 8.33 18.50 2.31
N LEU A 70 8.00 19.50 3.11
CA LEU A 70 6.83 19.50 4.01
C LEU A 70 5.49 19.33 3.29
N TRP A 71 5.29 19.97 2.13
CA TRP A 71 4.03 19.86 1.39
C TRP A 71 3.80 18.45 0.85
N THR A 72 4.85 17.84 0.31
CA THR A 72 4.78 16.45 -0.15
C THR A 72 4.59 15.50 1.02
N TRP A 73 5.27 15.76 2.13
CA TRP A 73 5.11 15.00 3.36
C TRP A 73 3.68 15.09 3.88
N ALA A 74 3.11 16.29 3.99
CA ALA A 74 1.76 16.47 4.50
C ALA A 74 0.73 15.71 3.67
N ALA A 75 0.75 15.84 2.33
CA ALA A 75 -0.16 15.11 1.45
C ALA A 75 0.09 13.60 1.47
N GLY A 76 1.35 13.16 1.48
CA GLY A 76 1.73 11.76 1.50
C GLY A 76 1.40 11.09 2.83
N TRP A 77 1.71 11.73 3.95
CA TRP A 77 1.40 11.21 5.28
C TRP A 77 -0.10 11.14 5.52
N LEU A 78 -0.82 12.22 5.18
CA LEU A 78 -2.28 12.27 5.26
C LEU A 78 -2.93 11.13 4.48
N PHE A 79 -2.47 10.92 3.24
CA PHE A 79 -2.95 9.80 2.41
C PHE A 79 -2.69 8.44 3.08
N HIS A 80 -1.47 8.16 3.54
CA HIS A 80 -1.14 6.84 4.08
C HIS A 80 -1.79 6.55 5.44
N ALA A 81 -1.85 7.55 6.33
CA ALA A 81 -2.56 7.40 7.61
C ALA A 81 -4.06 7.14 7.39
N SER A 82 -4.66 7.89 6.46
CA SER A 82 -6.05 7.70 6.07
C SER A 82 -6.30 6.35 5.41
N LEU A 83 -5.42 5.93 4.50
CA LEU A 83 -5.48 4.62 3.85
C LEU A 83 -5.45 3.48 4.88
N LEU A 84 -4.58 3.58 5.89
CA LEU A 84 -4.51 2.59 6.96
C LEU A 84 -5.85 2.49 7.70
N LEU A 85 -6.45 3.61 8.10
CA LEU A 85 -7.76 3.63 8.76
C LEU A 85 -8.87 3.07 7.86
N VAL A 86 -8.86 3.41 6.58
CA VAL A 86 -9.82 2.87 5.60
C VAL A 86 -9.66 1.36 5.44
N LEU A 87 -8.44 0.85 5.32
CA LEU A 87 -8.18 -0.59 5.23
C LEU A 87 -8.61 -1.34 6.49
N MET A 88 -8.28 -0.81 7.69
CA MET A 88 -8.73 -1.40 8.95
C MET A 88 -10.26 -1.41 9.05
N ARG A 89 -10.93 -0.36 8.60
CA ARG A 89 -12.39 -0.34 8.53
C ARG A 89 -12.95 -1.41 7.60
N HIS A 90 -12.28 -1.73 6.48
CA HIS A 90 -12.73 -2.74 5.54
C HIS A 90 -12.68 -4.16 6.11
N LEU A 91 -11.94 -4.42 7.20
CA LEU A 91 -11.93 -5.72 7.86
C LEU A 91 -13.32 -6.19 8.30
N ARG A 92 -14.27 -5.28 8.52
CA ARG A 92 -15.67 -5.61 8.81
C ARG A 92 -16.36 -6.50 7.76
N TYR A 93 -15.88 -6.48 6.51
CA TYR A 93 -16.43 -7.30 5.44
C TYR A 93 -15.90 -8.73 5.44
N PHE A 94 -14.81 -8.98 6.18
CA PHE A 94 -14.08 -10.24 6.22
C PHE A 94 -14.14 -10.94 7.59
N THR A 95 -14.86 -10.36 8.56
CA THR A 95 -14.96 -10.90 9.92
C THR A 95 -16.41 -10.98 10.40
N ASP A 96 -16.77 -12.13 11.01
CA ASP A 96 -18.06 -12.33 11.63
C ASP A 96 -17.89 -13.22 12.87
N PRO A 97 -18.20 -12.72 14.10
CA PRO A 97 -18.56 -11.33 14.42
C PRO A 97 -17.43 -10.33 14.11
N VAL A 98 -17.80 -9.07 13.91
CA VAL A 98 -16.80 -8.00 13.73
C VAL A 98 -15.99 -7.83 15.01
N TRP A 99 -14.69 -7.69 14.90
CA TRP A 99 -13.83 -7.51 16.06
C TRP A 99 -14.08 -6.14 16.73
N GLY A 100 -14.14 -6.08 18.07
CA GLY A 100 -14.49 -4.87 18.81
C GLY A 100 -13.62 -3.65 18.50
N TRP A 101 -12.31 -3.84 18.27
CA TRP A 101 -11.42 -2.74 17.85
C TRP A 101 -11.73 -2.23 16.42
N VAL A 102 -12.23 -3.10 15.52
CA VAL A 102 -12.68 -2.69 14.19
C VAL A 102 -13.98 -1.87 14.30
N GLU A 103 -14.88 -2.23 15.21
CA GLU A 103 -16.08 -1.45 15.49
C GLU A 103 -15.72 -0.06 16.03
N LEU A 104 -14.76 0.03 16.94
CA LEU A 104 -14.28 1.29 17.51
C LEU A 104 -13.73 2.24 16.45
N ILE A 105 -13.03 1.76 15.43
CA ILE A 105 -12.45 2.61 14.39
C ILE A 105 -13.43 2.96 13.24
N GLN A 106 -14.64 2.37 13.22
CA GLN A 106 -15.61 2.61 12.12
C GLN A 106 -15.89 4.09 11.84
N PRO A 107 -16.16 4.96 12.85
CA PRO A 107 -16.41 6.38 12.59
C PRO A 107 -15.20 7.11 12.04
N PHE A 108 -14.01 6.81 12.56
CA PHE A 108 -12.75 7.43 12.09
C PHE A 108 -12.43 7.02 10.65
N GLY A 109 -12.57 5.74 10.32
CA GLY A 109 -12.35 5.23 8.98
C GLY A 109 -13.35 5.77 7.96
N MET A 110 -14.54 6.21 8.39
CA MET A 110 -15.53 6.86 7.53
C MET A 110 -15.03 8.22 7.02
N TYR A 111 -14.55 9.06 7.94
CA TYR A 111 -14.01 10.38 7.59
C TYR A 111 -12.62 10.30 6.96
N ALA A 112 -11.85 9.26 7.29
CA ALA A 112 -10.56 9.00 6.66
C ALA A 112 -10.64 8.84 5.14
N GLY A 113 -11.78 8.39 4.59
CA GLY A 113 -11.99 8.36 3.14
C GLY A 113 -11.89 9.75 2.49
N ILE A 114 -12.41 10.79 3.15
CA ILE A 114 -12.35 12.18 2.66
C ILE A 114 -10.92 12.69 2.70
N THR A 115 -10.21 12.49 3.81
CA THR A 115 -8.81 12.93 3.95
C THR A 115 -7.87 12.14 3.05
N MET A 116 -8.16 10.86 2.79
CA MET A 116 -7.46 10.05 1.79
C MET A 116 -7.58 10.64 0.38
N LEU A 117 -8.80 10.99 -0.02
CA LEU A 117 -9.05 11.62 -1.33
C LEU A 117 -8.34 12.96 -1.45
N LEU A 118 -8.39 13.81 -0.42
CA LEU A 118 -7.68 15.10 -0.40
C LEU A 118 -6.16 14.91 -0.54
N GLY A 119 -5.57 13.96 0.20
CA GLY A 119 -4.14 13.63 0.10
C GLY A 119 -3.75 13.18 -1.32
N LEU A 120 -4.54 12.29 -1.92
CA LEU A 120 -4.32 11.82 -3.29
C LEU A 120 -4.43 12.94 -4.32
N CYS A 121 -5.45 13.79 -4.21
CA CYS A 121 -5.61 14.96 -5.09
C CYS A 121 -4.44 15.93 -4.94
N GLY A 122 -3.96 16.16 -3.71
CA GLY A 122 -2.77 16.98 -3.45
C GLY A 122 -1.50 16.41 -4.11
N LEU A 123 -1.29 15.10 -4.00
CA LEU A 123 -0.17 14.41 -4.67
C LEU A 123 -0.29 14.46 -6.19
N TRP A 124 -1.49 14.32 -6.74
CA TRP A 124 -1.73 14.42 -8.17
C TRP A 124 -1.56 15.84 -8.70
N ALA A 125 -2.12 16.84 -8.00
CA ALA A 125 -1.94 18.26 -8.31
C ALA A 125 -0.44 18.64 -8.36
N ARG A 126 0.35 18.16 -7.39
CA ARG A 126 1.81 18.36 -7.40
C ARG A 126 2.45 17.83 -8.68
N ARG A 127 2.01 16.67 -9.21
CA ARG A 127 2.53 16.12 -10.48
C ARG A 127 2.13 16.93 -11.70
N LEU A 128 1.00 17.62 -11.65
CA LEU A 128 0.51 18.44 -12.75
C LEU A 128 1.15 19.84 -12.77
N PHE A 129 1.30 20.47 -11.59
CA PHE A 129 1.62 21.89 -11.49
C PHE A 129 3.08 22.19 -11.13
N VAL A 130 3.83 21.21 -10.57
CA VAL A 130 5.26 21.41 -10.25
C VAL A 130 6.11 20.93 -11.43
N GLU A 131 6.73 21.84 -12.17
CA GLU A 131 7.47 21.54 -13.42
C GLU A 131 8.48 20.40 -13.28
N ARG A 132 9.34 20.46 -12.26
CA ARG A 132 10.35 19.41 -12.01
C ARG A 132 9.72 18.04 -11.82
N ILE A 133 8.58 17.95 -11.16
CA ILE A 133 7.87 16.70 -10.91
C ILE A 133 7.13 16.25 -12.15
N ARG A 134 6.50 17.18 -12.86
CA ARG A 134 5.84 16.90 -14.14
C ARG A 134 6.83 16.30 -15.15
N TYR A 135 8.03 16.85 -15.23
CA TYR A 135 9.07 16.37 -16.15
C TYR A 135 9.48 14.91 -15.90
N ILE A 136 9.57 14.48 -14.65
CA ILE A 136 9.94 13.10 -14.28
C ILE A 136 8.75 12.16 -14.12
N SER A 137 7.51 12.66 -14.27
CA SER A 137 6.29 11.84 -14.14
C SER A 137 6.01 11.08 -15.42
N THR A 138 5.75 9.80 -15.28
CA THR A 138 5.36 8.90 -16.37
C THR A 138 3.84 8.72 -16.44
N PRO A 139 3.27 8.29 -17.58
CA PRO A 139 1.84 7.98 -17.66
C PRO A 139 1.38 6.99 -16.58
N SER A 140 2.20 6.00 -16.22
CA SER A 140 1.87 5.05 -15.16
C SER A 140 1.73 5.70 -13.78
N ASP A 141 2.43 6.80 -13.50
CA ASP A 141 2.28 7.55 -12.26
C ASP A 141 0.91 8.24 -12.15
N HIS A 142 0.46 8.81 -13.28
CA HIS A 142 -0.86 9.43 -13.34
C HIS A 142 -1.99 8.40 -13.28
N LEU A 143 -1.88 7.31 -14.05
CA LEU A 143 -2.87 6.24 -14.05
C LEU A 143 -3.02 5.58 -12.66
N MET A 144 -1.91 5.36 -11.95
CA MET A 144 -1.96 4.81 -10.59
C MET A 144 -2.66 5.75 -9.61
N LEU A 145 -2.37 7.06 -9.65
CA LEU A 145 -3.05 8.03 -8.80
C LEU A 145 -4.54 8.13 -9.15
N LEU A 146 -4.89 8.15 -10.44
CA LEU A 146 -6.28 8.15 -10.89
C LEU A 146 -7.04 6.89 -10.45
N LEU A 147 -6.41 5.72 -10.51
CA LEU A 147 -7.00 4.48 -10.01
C LEU A 147 -7.30 4.59 -8.51
N LEU A 148 -6.34 5.06 -7.71
CA LEU A 148 -6.54 5.23 -6.26
C LEU A 148 -7.58 6.30 -5.94
N ILE A 149 -7.61 7.41 -6.67
CA ILE A 149 -8.65 8.46 -6.57
C ILE A 149 -10.02 7.88 -6.92
N GLY A 150 -10.13 7.08 -7.98
CA GLY A 150 -11.36 6.41 -8.38
C GLY A 150 -11.89 5.46 -7.30
N ILE A 151 -11.00 4.67 -6.68
CA ILE A 151 -11.34 3.79 -5.55
C ILE A 151 -11.83 4.61 -4.35
N ALA A 152 -11.11 5.68 -3.99
CA ALA A 152 -11.49 6.53 -2.86
C ALA A 152 -12.83 7.24 -3.11
N ALA A 153 -12.99 7.84 -4.28
CA ALA A 153 -14.21 8.57 -4.65
C ALA A 153 -15.43 7.64 -4.71
N SER A 154 -15.32 6.48 -5.37
CA SER A 154 -16.42 5.51 -5.43
C SER A 154 -16.81 4.99 -4.04
N GLY A 155 -15.84 4.75 -3.15
CA GLY A 155 -16.09 4.37 -1.75
C GLY A 155 -16.88 5.44 -0.99
N LEU A 156 -16.55 6.72 -1.19
CA LEU A 156 -17.30 7.84 -0.60
C LEU A 156 -18.71 7.97 -1.19
N VAL A 157 -18.84 7.82 -2.51
CA VAL A 157 -20.15 7.83 -3.19
C VAL A 157 -21.04 6.71 -2.65
N MET A 158 -20.54 5.48 -2.54
CA MET A 158 -21.29 4.37 -1.95
C MET A 158 -21.73 4.66 -0.52
N LYS A 159 -20.90 5.32 0.28
CA LYS A 159 -21.22 5.61 1.69
C LYS A 159 -22.20 6.76 1.86
N PHE A 160 -22.01 7.87 1.14
CA PHE A 160 -22.71 9.13 1.41
C PHE A 160 -23.85 9.43 0.43
N LEU A 161 -23.85 8.84 -0.76
CA LEU A 161 -24.84 9.12 -1.83
C LEU A 161 -25.65 7.88 -2.22
N ALA A 162 -25.01 6.79 -2.59
CA ALA A 162 -25.70 5.60 -3.08
C ALA A 162 -26.26 4.70 -1.96
N HIS A 163 -25.70 4.79 -0.74
CA HIS A 163 -26.11 3.97 0.42
C HIS A 163 -26.12 2.46 0.10
N THR A 164 -25.07 1.99 -0.58
CA THR A 164 -24.92 0.59 -0.98
C THR A 164 -25.18 -0.38 0.18
N ASP A 165 -25.85 -1.51 -0.10
CA ASP A 165 -26.17 -2.54 0.91
C ASP A 165 -24.88 -3.21 1.42
N VAL A 166 -24.47 -2.77 2.61
CA VAL A 166 -23.24 -3.22 3.29
C VAL A 166 -23.35 -4.67 3.76
N ILE A 167 -24.59 -5.14 4.06
CA ILE A 167 -24.83 -6.50 4.56
C ILE A 167 -24.63 -7.49 3.41
N ALA A 168 -25.21 -7.21 2.25
CA ALA A 168 -25.03 -8.03 1.08
C ALA A 168 -23.56 -8.10 0.64
N VAL A 169 -22.82 -6.97 0.66
CA VAL A 169 -21.38 -6.92 0.37
C VAL A 169 -20.58 -7.75 1.38
N LYS A 170 -20.91 -7.68 2.70
CA LYS A 170 -20.27 -8.51 3.73
C LYS A 170 -20.52 -9.99 3.46
N ASN A 171 -21.76 -10.39 3.20
CA ASN A 171 -22.12 -11.77 2.91
C ASN A 171 -21.37 -12.29 1.67
N PHE A 172 -21.24 -11.46 0.63
CA PHE A 172 -20.46 -11.82 -0.55
C PHE A 172 -19.00 -12.15 -0.19
N PHE A 173 -18.29 -11.30 0.56
CA PHE A 173 -16.89 -11.54 0.91
C PHE A 173 -16.71 -12.68 1.91
N LEU A 174 -17.61 -12.86 2.86
CA LEU A 174 -17.60 -14.04 3.76
C LEU A 174 -17.80 -15.34 2.99
N GLY A 175 -18.76 -15.35 2.06
CA GLY A 175 -18.98 -16.50 1.17
C GLY A 175 -17.79 -16.73 0.23
N TRP A 176 -17.23 -15.67 -0.36
CA TRP A 176 -16.03 -15.75 -1.20
C TRP A 176 -14.85 -16.44 -0.49
N MET A 177 -14.58 -16.10 0.78
CA MET A 177 -13.54 -16.78 1.57
C MET A 177 -13.82 -18.26 1.79
N GLN A 178 -15.09 -18.68 1.75
CA GLN A 178 -15.53 -20.08 1.90
C GLN A 178 -15.77 -20.79 0.57
N LEU A 179 -15.34 -20.22 -0.56
CA LEU A 179 -15.57 -20.71 -1.91
C LEU A 179 -17.07 -20.81 -2.28
N SER A 180 -17.91 -20.02 -1.62
CA SER A 180 -19.35 -19.92 -1.83
C SER A 180 -19.69 -18.52 -2.35
N VAL A 181 -20.20 -18.42 -3.57
CA VAL A 181 -20.53 -17.12 -4.15
C VAL A 181 -21.91 -16.69 -3.66
N MET A 182 -21.97 -15.52 -3.01
CA MET A 182 -23.22 -14.87 -2.62
C MET A 182 -23.56 -13.72 -3.58
N PRO A 183 -24.84 -13.35 -3.75
CA PRO A 183 -25.22 -12.28 -4.66
C PRO A 183 -24.75 -10.91 -4.17
N LEU A 184 -24.25 -10.08 -5.09
CA LEU A 184 -23.96 -8.67 -4.87
C LEU A 184 -25.19 -7.81 -5.21
N PRO A 185 -25.33 -6.63 -4.56
CA PRO A 185 -26.32 -5.64 -4.99
C PRO A 185 -26.06 -5.19 -6.42
N ALA A 186 -27.12 -4.96 -7.20
CA ALA A 186 -27.04 -4.41 -8.55
C ALA A 186 -26.75 -2.89 -8.48
N ASP A 187 -25.54 -2.53 -8.11
CA ASP A 187 -25.08 -1.15 -7.91
C ASP A 187 -23.85 -0.89 -8.80
N PHE A 188 -24.00 0.00 -9.78
CA PHE A 188 -22.93 0.35 -10.71
C PHE A 188 -21.68 0.90 -10.00
N ILE A 189 -21.87 1.72 -8.96
CA ILE A 189 -20.73 2.30 -8.22
C ILE A 189 -19.98 1.22 -7.43
N LEU A 190 -20.70 0.25 -6.88
CA LEU A 190 -20.11 -0.92 -6.25
C LEU A 190 -19.26 -1.72 -7.24
N TYR A 191 -19.81 -2.05 -8.42
CA TYR A 191 -19.06 -2.78 -9.44
C TYR A 191 -17.83 -2.02 -9.92
N PHE A 192 -17.94 -0.71 -10.14
CA PHE A 192 -16.78 0.14 -10.47
C PHE A 192 -15.71 0.10 -9.38
N HIS A 193 -16.11 0.20 -8.11
CA HIS A 193 -15.18 0.11 -6.97
C HIS A 193 -14.49 -1.23 -6.92
N LEU A 194 -15.24 -2.34 -6.99
CA LEU A 194 -14.70 -3.69 -6.92
C LEU A 194 -13.75 -4.00 -8.08
N LEU A 195 -14.12 -3.63 -9.31
CA LEU A 195 -13.25 -3.81 -10.49
C LEU A 195 -11.98 -2.97 -10.39
N SER A 196 -12.07 -1.75 -9.84
CA SER A 196 -10.89 -0.91 -9.59
C SER A 196 -9.96 -1.53 -8.54
N VAL A 197 -10.51 -2.17 -7.49
CA VAL A 197 -9.72 -2.91 -6.49
C VAL A 197 -9.08 -4.16 -7.11
N VAL A 198 -9.80 -4.90 -7.95
CA VAL A 198 -9.25 -6.03 -8.72
C VAL A 198 -8.07 -5.58 -9.57
N ALA A 199 -8.20 -4.46 -10.30
CA ALA A 199 -7.11 -3.88 -11.08
C ALA A 199 -5.92 -3.48 -10.20
N LEU A 200 -6.18 -2.85 -9.05
CA LEU A 200 -5.13 -2.48 -8.08
C LEU A 200 -4.35 -3.71 -7.59
N LEU A 201 -5.05 -4.78 -7.19
CA LEU A 201 -4.41 -6.02 -6.73
C LEU A 201 -3.54 -6.66 -7.82
N ALA A 202 -4.04 -6.72 -9.06
CA ALA A 202 -3.31 -7.30 -10.19
C ALA A 202 -2.05 -6.49 -10.57
N ILE A 203 -2.13 -5.15 -10.50
CA ILE A 203 -1.02 -4.27 -10.89
C ILE A 203 -0.02 -4.07 -9.74
N PHE A 204 -0.41 -4.24 -8.50
CA PHE A 204 0.42 -3.97 -7.31
C PHE A 204 1.83 -4.57 -7.42
N PRO A 205 2.03 -5.88 -7.74
CA PRO A 205 3.36 -6.52 -7.74
C PRO A 205 4.33 -6.02 -8.81
N ILE A 206 3.86 -5.26 -9.78
CA ILE A 206 4.68 -4.70 -10.87
C ILE A 206 4.74 -3.18 -10.86
N SER A 207 4.13 -2.55 -9.87
CA SER A 207 3.99 -1.10 -9.78
C SER A 207 4.95 -0.47 -8.77
N LYS A 208 4.96 0.86 -8.74
CA LYS A 208 5.70 1.65 -7.73
C LYS A 208 5.14 1.49 -6.30
N LEU A 209 3.99 0.84 -6.12
CA LEU A 209 3.44 0.50 -4.80
C LEU A 209 4.33 -0.48 -4.02
N LEU A 210 5.23 -1.17 -4.72
CA LEU A 210 6.28 -1.98 -4.09
C LEU A 210 7.25 -1.19 -3.21
N HIS A 211 7.16 0.15 -3.15
CA HIS A 211 7.88 0.92 -2.15
C HIS A 211 7.50 0.52 -0.72
N ALA A 212 6.29 0.02 -0.50
CA ALA A 212 5.83 -0.42 0.83
C ALA A 212 6.71 -1.54 1.41
N PRO A 213 6.88 -2.72 0.78
CA PRO A 213 7.87 -3.70 1.23
C PRO A 213 9.31 -3.25 0.95
N GLY A 214 9.55 -2.52 -0.15
CA GLY A 214 10.90 -2.14 -0.61
C GLY A 214 11.68 -1.27 0.37
N VAL A 215 11.00 -0.48 1.20
CA VAL A 215 11.66 0.38 2.21
C VAL A 215 12.53 -0.43 3.16
N PHE A 216 12.12 -1.65 3.52
CA PHE A 216 12.86 -2.53 4.44
C PHE A 216 14.13 -3.13 3.82
N PHE A 217 14.23 -3.15 2.51
CA PHE A 217 15.37 -3.69 1.76
C PHE A 217 16.29 -2.62 1.20
N SER A 218 16.04 -1.34 1.50
CA SER A 218 16.87 -0.24 1.01
C SER A 218 18.21 -0.17 1.77
N PRO A 219 19.36 -0.39 1.10
CA PRO A 219 20.67 -0.36 1.77
C PRO A 219 21.00 1.00 2.41
N SER A 220 20.51 2.09 1.86
CA SER A 220 20.72 3.43 2.42
C SER A 220 19.97 3.64 3.75
N ARG A 221 19.04 2.76 4.11
CA ARG A 221 18.19 2.88 5.29
C ARG A 221 18.45 1.81 6.34
N ASN A 222 18.71 0.57 5.91
CA ASN A 222 18.76 -0.61 6.77
C ASN A 222 20.18 -1.01 7.20
N GLN A 223 21.22 -0.28 6.78
CA GLN A 223 22.61 -0.54 7.18
C GLN A 223 23.02 0.32 8.37
N ALA A 224 23.83 -0.27 9.29
CA ALA A 224 24.53 0.46 10.33
C ALA A 224 25.84 1.03 9.81
N ASP A 225 26.23 2.23 10.27
CA ASP A 225 27.51 2.87 9.98
C ASP A 225 28.57 2.39 10.95
N ASN A 226 29.06 1.18 10.77
CA ASN A 226 30.05 0.54 11.63
C ASN A 226 31.27 -0.05 10.87
N PRO A 227 31.75 0.52 9.75
CA PRO A 227 32.83 -0.07 8.97
C PRO A 227 34.18 -0.02 9.67
N ARG A 228 34.34 0.82 10.70
CA ARG A 228 35.58 0.86 11.50
C ARG A 228 35.64 -0.21 12.58
N GLU A 229 34.48 -0.65 13.07
CA GLU A 229 34.36 -1.64 14.14
C GLU A 229 34.19 -3.05 13.60
N LYS A 230 33.57 -3.19 12.43
CA LYS A 230 33.26 -4.46 11.81
C LYS A 230 33.73 -4.48 10.36
N ARG A 231 34.70 -5.36 10.07
CA ARG A 231 35.11 -5.62 8.70
C ARG A 231 34.03 -6.40 7.95
N HIS A 232 33.53 -5.82 6.86
CA HIS A 232 32.55 -6.44 5.97
C HIS A 232 33.27 -7.03 4.75
N ILE A 233 33.41 -8.34 4.72
CA ILE A 233 34.07 -9.05 3.62
C ILE A 233 32.99 -9.64 2.72
N ALA A 234 33.16 -9.48 1.41
CA ALA A 234 32.28 -10.13 0.46
C ALA A 234 32.41 -11.66 0.57
N PRO A 235 31.32 -12.45 0.44
CA PRO A 235 31.35 -13.90 0.64
C PRO A 235 32.40 -14.65 -0.21
N TRP A 236 32.66 -14.15 -1.41
CA TRP A 236 33.68 -14.73 -2.31
C TRP A 236 35.11 -14.45 -1.81
N ALA A 237 35.35 -13.31 -1.16
CA ALA A 237 36.66 -12.92 -0.66
C ALA A 237 37.02 -13.62 0.66
N THR A 238 36.05 -14.11 1.42
CA THR A 238 36.27 -14.86 2.67
C THR A 238 37.13 -16.11 2.47
N LYS A 239 37.10 -16.67 1.27
CA LYS A 239 37.93 -17.83 0.91
C LYS A 239 39.42 -17.49 0.66
N LEU A 240 39.73 -16.23 0.39
CA LEU A 240 41.08 -15.74 0.10
C LEU A 240 41.83 -15.30 1.36
N GLU A 241 41.11 -15.16 2.49
CA GLU A 241 41.67 -14.72 3.79
C GLU A 241 42.05 -15.90 4.70
N LYS A 242 41.90 -17.14 4.24
CA LYS A 242 42.40 -18.35 4.88
C LYS A 242 43.76 -18.70 4.28
#